data_f340add1059f214dbfe72364fcfe56ba
#
_entry.id   f340add1059f214dbfe72364fcfe56ba
#
_cell.length_a   1.000
_cell.length_b   1.000
_cell.length_c   1.000
_cell.angle_alpha   90.00
_cell.angle_beta   90.00
_cell.angle_gamma   90.00
#
_symmetry.space_group_name_H-M   'P 1'
#
loop_
_entity.id
_entity.type
_entity.pdbx_description
1 polymer ?
#
loop_
_entity_poly.entity_id
_entity_poly.type
_entity_poly.pdbx_seq_one_letter_code
_entity_poly.pdbx_strand_id
1 'polypeptide(L)'
;RVLLPTLSKYKLNIVAKALNISLENHHRAVDDAEATAEIFVKFTEMLKKDQVGTLKEVNRYGDRNVNAIRKMPTHHIIILAKNDIGRYNLYQLISQSHMTYYARRPRIPKSLLNEHREGLLIGSACEAGELFLHAL
;
A
#
# COMPACT_ATOMS: atom_id res chain seq x y z
N ARG A 1 -1.56 -3.26 7.02
CA ARG A 1 -1.37 -1.83 7.38
C ARG A 1 -2.67 -1.04 7.20
N VAL A 2 -3.38 -1.23 6.09
CA VAL A 2 -4.63 -0.52 5.79
C VAL A 2 -5.70 -0.81 6.84
N LEU A 3 -5.92 -2.08 7.18
CA LEU A 3 -6.91 -2.52 8.17
C LEU A 3 -6.54 -2.18 9.62
N LEU A 4 -5.25 -2.00 9.90
CA LEU A 4 -4.76 -1.66 11.24
C LEU A 4 -3.82 -0.44 11.18
N PRO A 5 -4.33 0.76 10.83
CA PRO A 5 -3.49 1.95 10.57
C PRO A 5 -2.83 2.50 11.84
N THR A 6 -3.31 2.13 13.03
CA THR A 6 -2.80 2.60 14.31
C THR A 6 -1.53 1.88 14.74
N LEU A 7 -1.23 0.69 14.19
CA LEU A 7 -0.05 -0.06 14.56
C LEU A 7 1.24 0.59 14.05
N SER A 8 2.25 0.66 14.89
CA SER A 8 3.60 1.12 14.54
C SER A 8 4.45 0.01 13.90
N LYS A 9 4.20 -1.25 14.26
CA LYS A 9 4.90 -2.44 13.77
C LYS A 9 3.90 -3.53 13.39
N TYR A 10 4.26 -4.36 12.40
CA TYR A 10 3.38 -5.40 11.83
C TYR A 10 4.03 -6.80 11.91
N LYS A 11 4.73 -7.08 13.02
CA LYS A 11 5.17 -8.44 13.34
C LYS A 11 3.97 -9.29 13.74
N LEU A 12 4.04 -10.60 13.50
CA LEU A 12 2.93 -11.54 13.75
C LEU A 12 2.34 -11.39 15.16
N ASN A 13 3.19 -11.41 16.18
CA ASN A 13 2.79 -11.28 17.57
C ASN A 13 2.07 -9.94 17.89
N ILE A 14 2.47 -8.85 17.23
CA ILE A 14 1.84 -7.53 17.43
C ILE A 14 0.47 -7.48 16.75
N VAL A 15 0.35 -8.05 15.55
CA VAL A 15 -0.92 -8.12 14.82
C VAL A 15 -1.89 -9.06 15.52
N ALA A 16 -1.44 -10.25 15.96
CA ALA A 16 -2.24 -11.19 16.70
C ALA A 16 -2.80 -10.55 17.99
N LYS A 17 -1.94 -9.89 18.77
CA LYS A 17 -2.36 -9.16 19.97
C LYS A 17 -3.40 -8.08 19.68
N ALA A 18 -3.21 -7.30 18.61
CA ALA A 18 -4.16 -6.24 18.24
C ALA A 18 -5.53 -6.77 17.81
N LEU A 19 -5.59 -8.01 17.36
CA LEU A 19 -6.82 -8.71 16.97
C LEU A 19 -7.37 -9.64 18.05
N ASN A 20 -6.78 -9.65 19.25
CA ASN A 20 -7.11 -10.57 20.35
C ASN A 20 -7.03 -12.05 19.93
N ILE A 21 -5.97 -12.41 19.21
CA ILE A 21 -5.65 -13.78 18.82
C ILE A 21 -4.55 -14.30 19.76
N SER A 22 -4.74 -15.50 20.31
CA SER A 22 -3.74 -16.16 21.16
C SER A 22 -2.53 -16.58 20.31
N LEU A 23 -1.32 -16.37 20.83
CA LEU A 23 -0.06 -16.82 20.25
C LEU A 23 0.91 -17.15 21.39
N GLU A 24 0.70 -18.32 22.01
CA GLU A 24 1.42 -18.70 23.24
C GLU A 24 2.85 -19.17 22.96
N ASN A 25 3.06 -19.90 21.85
CA ASN A 25 4.36 -20.49 21.49
C ASN A 25 4.91 -19.88 20.20
N HIS A 26 5.11 -18.56 20.20
CA HIS A 26 5.68 -17.86 19.04
C HIS A 26 7.03 -18.47 18.63
N HIS A 27 7.25 -18.65 17.33
CA HIS A 27 8.34 -19.35 16.66
C HIS A 27 8.17 -20.88 16.52
N ARG A 28 7.02 -21.44 16.88
CA ARG A 28 6.63 -22.77 16.40
C ARG A 28 5.84 -22.62 15.10
N ALA A 29 6.26 -23.33 14.06
CA ALA A 29 5.67 -23.19 12.72
C ALA A 29 4.14 -23.43 12.70
N VAL A 30 3.64 -24.37 13.50
CA VAL A 30 2.20 -24.66 13.60
C VAL A 30 1.44 -23.49 14.26
N ASP A 31 1.93 -23.01 15.40
CA ASP A 31 1.26 -21.93 16.15
C ASP A 31 1.28 -20.62 15.36
N ASP A 32 2.39 -20.31 14.65
CA ASP A 32 2.51 -19.17 13.77
C ASP A 32 1.57 -19.28 12.54
N ALA A 33 1.40 -20.50 11.99
CA ALA A 33 0.48 -20.75 10.88
C ALA A 33 -0.97 -20.61 11.33
N GLU A 34 -1.36 -21.12 12.48
CA GLU A 34 -2.69 -21.00 13.06
C GLU A 34 -3.05 -19.54 13.31
N ALA A 35 -2.18 -18.81 14.00
CA ALA A 35 -2.38 -17.38 14.23
C ALA A 35 -2.50 -16.58 12.91
N THR A 36 -1.74 -16.94 11.89
CA THR A 36 -1.82 -16.32 10.56
C THR A 36 -3.18 -16.60 9.90
N ALA A 37 -3.69 -17.82 10.01
CA ALA A 37 -5.01 -18.20 9.49
C ALA A 37 -6.13 -17.42 10.21
N GLU A 38 -6.08 -17.32 11.53
CA GLU A 38 -7.05 -16.53 12.29
C GLU A 38 -7.00 -15.04 11.94
N ILE A 39 -5.79 -14.47 11.77
CA ILE A 39 -5.63 -13.07 11.29
C ILE A 39 -6.30 -12.90 9.93
N PHE A 40 -6.11 -13.86 9.02
CA PHE A 40 -6.72 -13.81 7.69
C PHE A 40 -8.25 -13.83 7.78
N VAL A 41 -8.82 -14.70 8.61
CA VAL A 41 -10.28 -14.76 8.84
C VAL A 41 -10.78 -13.41 9.37
N LYS A 42 -10.15 -12.86 10.39
CA LYS A 42 -10.54 -11.55 10.94
C LYS A 42 -10.42 -10.41 9.92
N PHE A 43 -9.39 -10.42 9.08
CA PHE A 43 -9.26 -9.43 8.02
C PHE A 43 -10.36 -9.56 6.97
N THR A 44 -10.77 -10.78 6.61
CA THR A 44 -11.89 -10.98 5.68
C THR A 44 -13.21 -10.51 6.26
N GLU A 45 -13.44 -10.69 7.57
CA GLU A 45 -14.62 -10.17 8.27
C GLU A 45 -14.63 -8.62 8.29
N MET A 46 -13.47 -7.99 8.56
CA MET A 46 -13.35 -6.53 8.52
C MET A 46 -13.63 -5.98 7.12
N LEU A 47 -13.08 -6.60 6.08
CA LEU A 47 -13.31 -6.22 4.69
C LEU A 47 -14.78 -6.37 4.29
N LYS A 48 -15.44 -7.46 4.71
CA LYS A 48 -16.89 -7.66 4.46
C LYS A 48 -17.74 -6.58 5.13
N LYS A 49 -17.40 -6.16 6.36
CA LYS A 49 -18.09 -5.04 7.03
C LYS A 49 -17.97 -3.73 6.25
N ASP A 50 -16.83 -3.52 5.58
CA ASP A 50 -16.58 -2.37 4.73
C ASP A 50 -17.10 -2.56 3.29
N GLN A 51 -17.90 -3.61 3.05
CA GLN A 51 -18.50 -3.96 1.76
C GLN A 51 -17.45 -4.27 0.66
N VAL A 52 -16.29 -4.77 1.06
CA VAL A 52 -15.20 -5.21 0.18
C VAL A 52 -15.31 -6.73 0.02
N GLY A 53 -15.83 -7.19 -1.12
CA GLY A 53 -16.14 -8.61 -1.37
C GLY A 53 -15.32 -9.27 -2.47
N THR A 54 -14.59 -8.49 -3.27
CA THR A 54 -13.81 -9.01 -4.40
C THR A 54 -12.33 -8.66 -4.28
N LEU A 55 -11.45 -9.46 -4.91
CA LEU A 55 -10.01 -9.18 -4.95
C LEU A 55 -9.69 -7.81 -5.59
N LYS A 56 -10.49 -7.40 -6.58
CA LYS A 56 -10.35 -6.08 -7.21
C LYS A 56 -10.63 -4.95 -6.21
N GLU A 57 -11.63 -5.12 -5.38
CA GLU A 57 -11.97 -4.14 -4.32
C GLU A 57 -10.91 -4.15 -3.21
N VAL A 58 -10.41 -5.32 -2.80
CA VAL A 58 -9.31 -5.43 -1.83
C VAL A 58 -8.08 -4.66 -2.31
N ASN A 59 -7.71 -4.80 -3.59
CA ASN A 59 -6.57 -4.09 -4.17
C ASN A 59 -6.78 -2.56 -4.18
N ARG A 60 -8.02 -2.09 -4.29
CA ARG A 60 -8.36 -0.66 -4.25
C ARG A 60 -8.61 -0.13 -2.85
N TYR A 61 -8.84 -1.00 -1.88
CA TYR A 61 -9.20 -0.61 -0.52
C TYR A 61 -8.09 0.22 0.15
N GLY A 62 -6.84 -0.11 -0.14
CA GLY A 62 -5.67 0.63 0.37
C GLY A 62 -5.59 2.07 -0.09
N ASP A 63 -6.09 2.36 -1.27
CA ASP A 63 -6.04 3.68 -1.91
C ASP A 63 -7.02 4.70 -1.28
N ARG A 64 -7.98 4.22 -0.48
CA ARG A 64 -8.94 5.06 0.24
C ARG A 64 -8.40 5.60 1.56
N ASN A 65 -7.31 5.05 2.08
CA ASN A 65 -6.77 5.44 3.38
C ASN A 65 -5.44 6.17 3.23
N VAL A 66 -5.50 7.51 3.16
CA VAL A 66 -4.32 8.39 3.04
C VAL A 66 -3.27 8.12 4.15
N ASN A 67 -3.71 7.86 5.37
CA ASN A 67 -2.79 7.59 6.48
C ASN A 67 -2.06 6.24 6.33
N ALA A 68 -2.72 5.24 5.75
CA ALA A 68 -2.09 3.97 5.41
C ALA A 68 -1.06 4.16 4.28
N ILE A 69 -1.41 4.88 3.21
CA ILE A 69 -0.51 5.21 2.09
C ILE A 69 0.74 5.94 2.59
N ARG A 70 0.59 6.89 3.50
CA ARG A 70 1.71 7.64 4.10
C ARG A 70 2.70 6.75 4.86
N LYS A 71 2.28 5.57 5.31
CA LYS A 71 3.12 4.59 6.04
C LYS A 71 3.65 3.45 5.17
N MET A 72 3.23 3.34 3.91
CA MET A 72 3.70 2.30 2.99
C MET A 72 5.16 2.53 2.57
N PRO A 73 5.92 1.48 2.19
CA PRO A 73 7.20 1.64 1.49
C PRO A 73 7.00 2.44 0.20
N THR A 74 8.03 3.10 -0.25
CA THR A 74 8.04 3.88 -1.50
C THR A 74 9.23 3.50 -2.35
N HIS A 75 9.03 3.53 -3.66
CA HIS A 75 10.07 3.31 -4.65
C HIS A 75 10.30 4.58 -5.45
N HIS A 76 11.51 4.75 -5.98
CA HIS A 76 11.78 5.83 -6.90
C HIS A 76 11.10 5.57 -8.26
N ILE A 77 10.63 6.63 -8.88
CA ILE A 77 9.99 6.59 -10.19
C ILE A 77 10.43 7.81 -11.01
N ILE A 78 10.62 7.62 -12.31
CA ILE A 78 10.81 8.69 -13.29
C ILE A 78 9.52 8.84 -14.07
N ILE A 79 9.02 10.07 -14.19
CA ILE A 79 7.82 10.39 -14.95
C ILE A 79 8.16 11.52 -15.92
N LEU A 80 7.97 11.27 -17.21
CA LEU A 80 8.21 12.24 -18.29
C LEU A 80 6.91 12.52 -19.03
N ALA A 81 6.66 13.81 -19.32
CA ALA A 81 5.53 14.22 -20.14
C ALA A 81 5.88 14.08 -21.63
N LYS A 82 5.04 13.38 -22.41
CA LYS A 82 5.18 13.22 -23.86
C LYS A 82 4.56 14.40 -24.65
N ASN A 83 3.53 15.00 -24.10
CA ASN A 83 2.68 16.00 -24.73
C ASN A 83 2.01 16.89 -23.68
N ASP A 84 1.13 17.82 -24.11
CA ASP A 84 0.44 18.75 -23.20
C ASP A 84 -0.51 18.04 -22.23
N ILE A 85 -1.16 16.95 -22.63
CA ILE A 85 -1.99 16.14 -21.75
C ILE A 85 -1.10 15.55 -20.64
N GLY A 86 0.03 14.96 -21.00
CA GLY A 86 0.99 14.44 -20.04
C GLY A 86 1.55 15.52 -19.12
N ARG A 87 1.80 16.72 -19.62
CA ARG A 87 2.23 17.85 -18.79
C ARG A 87 1.18 18.23 -17.75
N TYR A 88 -0.09 18.31 -18.15
CA TYR A 88 -1.20 18.55 -17.21
C TYR A 88 -1.30 17.45 -16.17
N ASN A 89 -1.28 16.18 -16.60
CA ASN A 89 -1.35 15.03 -15.70
C ASN A 89 -0.17 14.98 -14.74
N LEU A 90 1.03 15.31 -15.19
CA LEU A 90 2.22 15.40 -14.32
C LEU A 90 2.04 16.45 -13.23
N TYR A 91 1.50 17.63 -13.56
CA TYR A 91 1.21 18.67 -12.56
C TYR A 91 0.16 18.22 -11.55
N GLN A 92 -0.89 17.50 -11.96
CA GLN A 92 -1.87 16.91 -11.07
C GLN A 92 -1.22 15.92 -10.09
N LEU A 93 -0.39 15.01 -10.60
CA LEU A 93 0.34 14.04 -9.79
C LEU A 93 1.26 14.71 -8.77
N ILE A 94 2.04 15.72 -9.19
CA ILE A 94 2.94 16.46 -8.31
C ILE A 94 2.14 17.18 -7.22
N SER A 95 1.08 17.89 -7.58
CA SER A 95 0.23 18.63 -6.64
C SER A 95 -0.36 17.68 -5.59
N GLN A 96 -0.98 16.59 -6.01
CA GLN A 96 -1.58 15.63 -5.08
C GLN A 96 -0.54 14.90 -4.21
N SER A 97 0.64 14.60 -4.77
CA SER A 97 1.72 13.96 -4.01
C SER A 97 2.22 14.80 -2.85
N HIS A 98 2.18 16.13 -2.99
CA HIS A 98 2.58 17.08 -1.95
C HIS A 98 1.43 17.45 -1.01
N MET A 99 0.26 17.74 -1.54
CA MET A 99 -0.87 18.21 -0.72
C MET A 99 -1.55 17.09 0.06
N THR A 100 -1.75 15.91 -0.58
CA THR A 100 -2.55 14.83 0.01
C THR A 100 -1.68 13.70 0.56
N TYR A 101 -0.66 13.28 -0.18
CA TYR A 101 0.08 12.05 0.12
C TYR A 101 1.48 12.26 0.69
N TYR A 102 1.85 13.49 1.03
CA TYR A 102 3.17 13.78 1.58
C TYR A 102 3.39 13.14 2.95
N ALA A 103 4.50 12.40 3.08
CA ALA A 103 5.00 11.91 4.38
C ALA A 103 6.51 11.73 4.29
N ARG A 104 7.26 12.71 4.77
CA ARG A 104 8.73 12.89 4.65
C ARG A 104 9.21 13.10 3.21
N ARG A 105 8.47 12.61 2.23
CA ARG A 105 8.67 12.76 0.78
C ARG A 105 7.33 12.71 0.07
N PRO A 106 7.20 13.28 -1.13
CA PRO A 106 5.98 13.17 -1.92
C PRO A 106 5.77 11.70 -2.33
N ARG A 107 4.52 11.28 -2.37
CA ARG A 107 4.12 9.90 -2.70
C ARG A 107 3.04 9.91 -3.75
N ILE A 108 3.12 8.99 -4.70
CA ILE A 108 2.11 8.81 -5.75
C ILE A 108 1.59 7.38 -5.63
N PRO A 109 0.35 7.17 -5.15
CA PRO A 109 -0.29 5.86 -5.20
C PRO A 109 -0.40 5.35 -6.64
N LYS A 110 -0.29 4.03 -6.85
CA LYS A 110 -0.40 3.43 -8.20
C LYS A 110 -1.76 3.69 -8.85
N SER A 111 -2.83 3.74 -8.07
CA SER A 111 -4.16 4.10 -8.54
C SER A 111 -4.19 5.50 -9.12
N LEU A 112 -3.68 6.49 -8.36
CA LEU A 112 -3.59 7.88 -8.81
C LEU A 112 -2.73 8.01 -10.08
N LEU A 113 -1.59 7.29 -10.13
CA LEU A 113 -0.75 7.26 -11.33
C LEU A 113 -1.50 6.71 -12.54
N ASN A 114 -2.32 5.66 -12.35
CA ASN A 114 -3.11 5.06 -13.42
C ASN A 114 -4.25 5.97 -13.91
N GLU A 115 -4.87 6.74 -13.02
CA GLU A 115 -5.89 7.73 -13.38
C GLU A 115 -5.33 8.87 -14.24
N HIS A 116 -4.08 9.26 -14.02
CA HIS A 116 -3.39 10.34 -14.73
C HIS A 116 -2.31 9.84 -15.70
N ARG A 117 -2.42 8.60 -16.20
CA ARG A 117 -1.37 7.97 -17.00
C ARG A 117 -1.25 8.50 -18.43
N GLU A 118 -2.32 9.05 -18.99
CA GLU A 118 -2.34 9.50 -20.37
C GLU A 118 -1.27 10.58 -20.62
N GLY A 119 -0.53 10.40 -21.72
CA GLY A 119 0.54 11.31 -22.12
C GLY A 119 1.81 11.24 -21.27
N LEU A 120 1.94 10.26 -20.38
CA LEU A 120 3.12 10.05 -19.55
C LEU A 120 3.95 8.85 -20.00
N LEU A 121 5.28 8.99 -19.91
CA LEU A 121 6.25 7.90 -19.91
C LEU A 121 6.69 7.65 -18.48
N ILE A 122 6.70 6.38 -18.08
CA ILE A 122 7.05 5.97 -16.72
C ILE A 122 8.24 5.03 -16.78
N GLY A 123 9.28 5.33 -16.02
CA GLY A 123 10.48 4.52 -15.87
C GLY A 123 10.74 4.16 -14.41
N SER A 124 11.31 2.96 -14.20
CA SER A 124 11.95 2.63 -12.95
C SER A 124 13.26 3.44 -12.88
N ALA A 125 13.48 4.13 -11.77
CA ALA A 125 14.61 5.04 -11.65
C ALA A 125 15.96 4.30 -11.43
N CYS A 126 16.46 4.31 -10.21
CA CYS A 126 17.73 3.69 -9.82
C CYS A 126 17.50 2.37 -9.06
N GLU A 127 18.50 1.90 -8.33
CA GLU A 127 18.41 0.73 -7.44
C GLU A 127 17.30 0.84 -6.37
N ALA A 128 16.82 2.04 -6.07
CA ALA A 128 15.65 2.27 -5.22
C ALA A 128 14.31 2.25 -6.01
N GLY A 129 14.35 1.97 -7.30
CA GLY A 129 13.18 1.75 -8.14
C GLY A 129 12.56 0.37 -7.92
N GLU A 130 11.25 0.26 -8.18
CA GLU A 130 10.52 -0.97 -7.91
C GLU A 130 11.02 -2.16 -8.74
N LEU A 131 11.35 -1.95 -10.01
CA LEU A 131 11.86 -3.03 -10.89
C LEU A 131 13.16 -3.62 -10.36
N PHE A 132 14.10 -2.78 -9.96
CA PHE A 132 15.40 -3.23 -9.48
C PHE A 132 15.26 -4.04 -8.18
N LEU A 133 14.44 -3.56 -7.24
CA LEU A 133 14.24 -4.22 -5.95
C LEU A 133 13.48 -5.56 -6.04
N HIS A 134 12.77 -5.81 -7.13
CA HIS A 134 12.03 -7.06 -7.36
C HIS A 134 12.68 -7.98 -8.40
N ALA A 135 13.73 -7.53 -9.06
CA ALA A 135 14.48 -8.32 -10.05
C ALA A 135 15.70 -9.06 -9.46
N LEU A 136 16.07 -8.74 -8.22
CA LEU A 136 17.14 -9.36 -7.43
C LEU A 136 16.57 -10.24 -6.34
#